data_3c0100b61403a9732deeb91be19ef74a
#
_entry.id   3c0100b61403a9732deeb91be19ef74a
#
_cell.length_a   1.000
_cell.length_b   1.000
_cell.length_c   1.000
_cell.angle_alpha   90.00
_cell.angle_beta   90.00
_cell.angle_gamma   90.00
#
_symmetry.space_group_name_H-M   'P 1'
#
loop_
_entity.id
_entity.type
_entity.pdbx_description
1 polymer ?
#
loop_
_entity_poly.entity_id
_entity_poly.type
_entity_poly.pdbx_seq_one_letter_code
_entity_poly.pdbx_strand_id
1 'polypeptide(L)'
;MKRILVAIVALLATLLYPSASFAVKESVVSCSSITVSKSVTKGISLPCLDNKSHVIYQSIRGPVVVNVFGSWCEPCNQEIPHFLDLQAMHKVSIVGVDVEETNMQAGRNFVIKKKMTWPILFDVTSATRGIFGMGVPVTWFIDAQGKVVYKQIGLIKSTSQLKEEVTKYLKIKL
;
A
#
# COMPACT_ATOMS: atom_id res chain seq x y z
N MET A 1 -12.31 -26.96 -61.52
CA MET A 1 -11.22 -27.15 -60.54
C MET A 1 -10.55 -25.85 -60.06
N LYS A 2 -10.81 -24.65 -60.62
CA LYS A 2 -10.20 -23.35 -60.16
C LYS A 2 -10.93 -22.64 -59.00
N ARG A 3 -12.16 -23.05 -58.67
CA ARG A 3 -12.96 -22.38 -57.59
C ARG A 3 -12.78 -22.95 -56.20
N ILE A 4 -12.16 -24.12 -56.03
CA ILE A 4 -11.95 -24.79 -54.73
C ILE A 4 -10.62 -24.35 -54.11
N LEU A 5 -9.62 -23.92 -54.89
CA LEU A 5 -8.32 -23.49 -54.39
C LEU A 5 -8.37 -22.13 -53.64
N VAL A 6 -9.31 -21.25 -54.00
CA VAL A 6 -9.40 -19.91 -53.39
C VAL A 6 -10.02 -19.96 -52.00
N ALA A 7 -10.87 -20.95 -51.72
CA ALA A 7 -11.54 -21.07 -50.40
C ALA A 7 -10.61 -21.60 -49.28
N ILE A 8 -9.56 -22.35 -49.63
CA ILE A 8 -8.63 -22.94 -48.62
C ILE A 8 -7.57 -21.93 -48.16
N VAL A 9 -7.20 -20.96 -48.99
CA VAL A 9 -6.21 -19.93 -48.63
C VAL A 9 -6.81 -18.89 -47.66
N ALA A 10 -8.13 -18.64 -47.69
CA ALA A 10 -8.79 -17.70 -46.78
C ALA A 10 -8.98 -18.24 -45.35
N LEU A 11 -8.97 -19.58 -45.16
CA LEU A 11 -9.22 -20.19 -43.82
C LEU A 11 -7.92 -20.33 -42.99
N LEU A 12 -6.74 -20.17 -43.58
CA LEU A 12 -5.45 -20.30 -42.90
C LEU A 12 -4.88 -18.96 -42.39
N ALA A 13 -5.48 -17.82 -42.76
CA ALA A 13 -5.00 -16.49 -42.39
C ALA A 13 -5.49 -16.02 -40.98
N THR A 14 -6.39 -16.76 -40.30
CA THR A 14 -7.01 -16.33 -39.04
C THR A 14 -6.30 -16.84 -37.76
N LEU A 15 -5.21 -17.62 -37.91
CA LEU A 15 -4.54 -18.28 -36.78
C LEU A 15 -3.28 -17.59 -36.27
N LEU A 16 -2.93 -16.40 -36.76
CA LEU A 16 -1.68 -15.73 -36.42
C LEU A 16 -1.88 -14.32 -35.84
N TYR A 17 -2.97 -14.09 -35.10
CA TYR A 17 -3.00 -12.92 -34.23
C TYR A 17 -2.29 -13.27 -32.92
N PRO A 18 -1.08 -12.75 -32.66
CA PRO A 18 -0.48 -12.86 -31.34
C PRO A 18 -1.40 -12.10 -30.39
N SER A 19 -2.05 -12.81 -29.49
CA SER A 19 -2.71 -12.20 -28.34
C SER A 19 -1.64 -11.46 -27.56
N ALA A 20 -1.51 -10.16 -27.76
CA ALA A 20 -0.67 -9.31 -26.94
C ALA A 20 -1.24 -9.35 -25.53
N SER A 21 -0.80 -10.29 -24.72
CA SER A 21 -0.98 -10.28 -23.28
C SER A 21 -0.27 -9.04 -22.75
N PHE A 22 -1.00 -7.95 -22.56
CA PHE A 22 -0.51 -6.84 -21.75
C PHE A 22 -0.38 -7.37 -20.32
N ALA A 23 0.78 -7.88 -19.97
CA ALA A 23 1.13 -8.13 -18.58
C ALA A 23 1.07 -6.76 -17.88
N VAL A 24 0.03 -6.52 -17.10
CA VAL A 24 -0.02 -5.38 -16.19
C VAL A 24 1.16 -5.59 -15.25
N LYS A 25 2.19 -4.77 -15.41
CA LYS A 25 3.36 -4.81 -14.54
C LYS A 25 2.88 -4.38 -13.15
N GLU A 26 2.66 -5.35 -12.28
CA GLU A 26 2.36 -5.09 -10.89
C GLU A 26 3.48 -4.22 -10.30
N SER A 27 3.15 -3.01 -9.91
CA SER A 27 4.11 -2.03 -9.41
C SER A 27 3.69 -1.52 -8.04
N VAL A 28 4.68 -1.21 -7.23
CA VAL A 28 4.47 -0.55 -5.94
C VAL A 28 3.93 0.87 -6.18
N VAL A 29 2.97 1.28 -5.37
CA VAL A 29 2.35 2.61 -5.45
C VAL A 29 3.35 3.70 -5.05
N SER A 30 3.38 4.80 -5.81
CA SER A 30 4.25 5.94 -5.54
C SER A 30 3.83 6.70 -4.29
N CYS A 31 4.82 7.16 -3.51
CA CYS A 31 4.57 8.01 -2.35
C CYS A 31 4.23 9.47 -2.69
N SER A 32 4.20 9.85 -3.96
CA SER A 32 3.78 11.20 -4.39
C SER A 32 2.32 11.52 -4.05
N SER A 33 1.51 10.48 -3.77
CA SER A 33 0.12 10.63 -3.31
C SER A 33 -0.01 10.90 -1.81
N ILE A 34 1.06 10.78 -1.03
CA ILE A 34 1.03 11.08 0.41
C ILE A 34 0.93 12.59 0.61
N THR A 35 -0.09 13.02 1.33
CA THR A 35 -0.23 14.44 1.71
C THR A 35 0.80 14.76 2.79
N VAL A 36 1.63 15.79 2.54
CA VAL A 36 2.68 16.22 3.46
C VAL A 36 2.64 17.72 3.70
N SER A 37 3.07 18.14 4.87
CA SER A 37 3.31 19.56 5.17
C SER A 37 4.70 19.99 4.70
N LYS A 38 4.77 21.01 3.88
CA LYS A 38 6.04 21.62 3.41
C LYS A 38 6.78 22.39 4.51
N SER A 39 6.09 22.76 5.60
CA SER A 39 6.72 23.47 6.74
C SER A 39 7.55 22.54 7.64
N VAL A 40 7.33 21.21 7.55
CA VAL A 40 8.09 20.22 8.31
C VAL A 40 9.28 19.78 7.48
N THR A 41 10.46 20.32 7.79
CA THR A 41 11.70 20.06 7.06
C THR A 41 12.70 19.19 7.83
N LYS A 42 12.38 18.83 9.08
CA LYS A 42 13.22 17.98 9.94
C LYS A 42 12.41 16.79 10.46
N GLY A 43 13.05 15.65 10.58
CA GLY A 43 12.43 14.41 11.06
C GLY A 43 13.05 13.18 10.44
N ILE A 44 12.39 12.04 10.61
CA ILE A 44 12.82 10.76 10.06
C ILE A 44 12.44 10.72 8.58
N SER A 45 13.44 10.70 7.72
CA SER A 45 13.26 10.58 6.27
C SER A 45 13.28 9.11 5.88
N LEU A 46 12.15 8.61 5.42
CA LEU A 46 11.99 7.23 4.97
C LEU A 46 11.92 7.18 3.44
N PRO A 47 12.70 6.29 2.79
CA PRO A 47 12.54 6.05 1.36
C PRO A 47 11.15 5.44 1.08
N CYS A 48 10.61 5.78 -0.07
CA CYS A 48 9.44 5.12 -0.60
C CYS A 48 9.82 3.74 -1.17
N LEU A 49 8.98 2.75 -1.00
CA LEU A 49 9.23 1.40 -1.50
C LEU A 49 9.33 1.33 -3.04
N ASP A 50 8.81 2.33 -3.77
CA ASP A 50 9.02 2.48 -5.22
C ASP A 50 10.44 2.96 -5.59
N ASN A 51 11.25 3.35 -4.60
CA ASN A 51 12.62 3.85 -4.71
C ASN A 51 12.77 5.14 -5.54
N LYS A 52 11.73 5.98 -5.59
CA LYS A 52 11.75 7.23 -6.35
C LYS A 52 11.77 8.47 -5.49
N SER A 53 11.36 8.36 -4.24
CA SER A 53 11.23 9.51 -3.33
C SER A 53 11.47 9.12 -1.87
N HIS A 54 11.60 10.14 -1.04
CA HIS A 54 11.66 10.03 0.41
C HIS A 54 10.58 10.91 1.02
N VAL A 55 10.04 10.49 2.15
CA VAL A 55 9.04 11.24 2.91
C VAL A 55 9.53 11.43 4.34
N ILE A 56 9.50 12.65 4.84
CA ILE A 56 9.70 12.91 6.27
C ILE A 56 8.44 12.43 6.99
N TYR A 57 8.56 11.39 7.81
CA TYR A 57 7.41 10.78 8.47
C TYR A 57 6.54 11.79 9.23
N GLN A 58 7.17 12.71 9.97
CA GLN A 58 6.48 13.76 10.75
C GLN A 58 5.78 14.81 9.88
N SER A 59 6.06 14.84 8.58
CA SER A 59 5.39 15.75 7.65
C SER A 59 4.04 15.24 7.15
N ILE A 60 3.72 13.96 7.37
CA ILE A 60 2.48 13.33 6.89
C ILE A 60 1.29 14.07 7.48
N ARG A 61 0.29 14.33 6.62
CA ARG A 61 -0.99 14.95 6.97
C ARG A 61 -2.12 14.04 6.56
N GLY A 62 -3.12 13.98 7.43
CA GLY A 62 -4.33 13.19 7.21
C GLY A 62 -5.47 13.99 6.57
N PRO A 63 -6.68 13.44 6.63
CA PRO A 63 -7.00 12.21 7.37
C PRO A 63 -6.37 10.98 6.70
N VAL A 64 -5.56 10.24 7.45
CA VAL A 64 -4.84 9.07 6.95
C VAL A 64 -4.71 7.98 8.01
N VAL A 65 -4.79 6.73 7.59
CA VAL A 65 -4.48 5.56 8.40
C VAL A 65 -3.05 5.11 8.06
N VAL A 66 -2.18 5.03 9.07
CA VAL A 66 -0.81 4.51 8.92
C VAL A 66 -0.76 3.10 9.47
N ASN A 67 -0.53 2.14 8.60
CA ASN A 67 -0.37 0.72 8.95
C ASN A 67 1.12 0.37 9.01
N VAL A 68 1.60 -0.02 10.19
CA VAL A 68 3.00 -0.41 10.41
C VAL A 68 3.08 -1.93 10.49
N PHE A 69 3.87 -2.52 9.61
CA PHE A 69 3.93 -3.96 9.41
C PHE A 69 5.33 -4.43 9.02
N GLY A 70 5.54 -5.74 9.02
CA GLY A 70 6.66 -6.41 8.38
C GLY A 70 6.19 -7.67 7.67
N SER A 71 6.84 -8.10 6.60
CA SER A 71 6.44 -9.29 5.83
C SER A 71 6.53 -10.57 6.66
N TRP A 72 7.42 -10.60 7.61
CA TRP A 72 7.68 -11.68 8.57
C TRP A 72 6.65 -11.77 9.71
N CYS A 73 5.82 -10.73 9.87
CA CYS A 73 4.87 -10.61 10.97
C CYS A 73 3.55 -11.32 10.62
N GLU A 74 3.27 -12.46 11.22
CA GLU A 74 2.06 -13.23 10.94
C GLU A 74 0.76 -12.49 11.32
N PRO A 75 0.64 -11.80 12.48
CA PRO A 75 -0.55 -11.00 12.77
C PRO A 75 -0.76 -9.86 11.75
N CYS A 76 0.34 -9.25 11.25
CA CYS A 76 0.24 -8.24 10.19
C CYS A 76 -0.36 -8.82 8.90
N ASN A 77 0.02 -10.06 8.56
CA ASN A 77 -0.54 -10.78 7.42
C ASN A 77 -2.05 -11.02 7.53
N GLN A 78 -2.54 -11.24 8.75
CA GLN A 78 -3.96 -11.50 9.02
C GLN A 78 -4.83 -10.23 8.88
N GLU A 79 -4.28 -9.04 9.14
CA GLU A 79 -5.06 -7.80 9.05
C GLU A 79 -5.09 -7.18 7.64
N ILE A 80 -4.18 -7.54 6.73
CA ILE A 80 -4.12 -6.96 5.37
C ILE A 80 -5.47 -7.01 4.63
N PRO A 81 -6.27 -8.10 4.67
CA PRO A 81 -7.59 -8.12 4.02
C PRO A 81 -8.50 -6.98 4.47
N HIS A 82 -8.45 -6.58 5.74
CA HIS A 82 -9.26 -5.49 6.28
C HIS A 82 -8.84 -4.11 5.74
N PHE A 83 -7.53 -3.93 5.50
CA PHE A 83 -7.00 -2.73 4.84
C PHE A 83 -7.34 -2.71 3.34
N LEU A 84 -7.34 -3.86 2.66
CA LEU A 84 -7.81 -3.95 1.27
C LEU A 84 -9.28 -3.56 1.15
N ASP A 85 -10.14 -4.03 2.06
CA ASP A 85 -11.55 -3.64 2.11
C ASP A 85 -11.71 -2.14 2.36
N LEU A 86 -10.93 -1.57 3.28
CA LEU A 86 -10.95 -0.13 3.55
C LEU A 86 -10.49 0.67 2.33
N GLN A 87 -9.42 0.26 1.67
CA GLN A 87 -8.88 0.89 0.47
C GLN A 87 -9.89 0.89 -0.67
N ALA A 88 -10.63 -0.20 -0.85
CA ALA A 88 -11.66 -0.33 -1.89
C ALA A 88 -12.81 0.67 -1.73
N MET A 89 -13.01 1.24 -0.55
CA MET A 89 -14.03 2.28 -0.32
C MET A 89 -13.61 3.66 -0.84
N HIS A 90 -12.31 3.91 -1.09
CA HIS A 90 -11.77 5.20 -1.57
C HIS A 90 -12.18 6.41 -0.73
N LYS A 91 -12.40 6.24 0.58
CA LYS A 91 -12.86 7.31 1.50
C LYS A 91 -11.77 7.86 2.39
N VAL A 92 -10.73 7.09 2.64
CA VAL A 92 -9.61 7.48 3.49
C VAL A 92 -8.30 7.01 2.88
N SER A 93 -7.26 7.83 3.00
CA SER A 93 -5.93 7.44 2.55
C SER A 93 -5.30 6.44 3.54
N ILE A 94 -4.53 5.51 2.99
CA ILE A 94 -3.72 4.58 3.75
C ILE A 94 -2.25 4.82 3.37
N VAL A 95 -1.36 4.77 4.35
CA VAL A 95 0.09 4.76 4.18
C VAL A 95 0.63 3.58 4.96
N GLY A 96 1.43 2.73 4.32
CA GLY A 96 2.14 1.66 5.01
C GLY A 96 3.52 2.12 5.46
N VAL A 97 4.01 1.53 6.54
CA VAL A 97 5.42 1.59 6.95
C VAL A 97 5.90 0.16 7.11
N ASP A 98 6.78 -0.25 6.22
CA ASP A 98 7.39 -1.58 6.20
C ASP A 98 8.67 -1.55 7.03
N VAL A 99 8.70 -2.30 8.11
CA VAL A 99 9.78 -2.24 9.10
C VAL A 99 10.53 -3.57 9.20
N GLU A 100 11.82 -3.48 9.51
CA GLU A 100 12.67 -4.63 9.83
C GLU A 100 12.74 -5.70 8.73
N GLU A 101 12.60 -5.28 7.47
CA GLU A 101 12.82 -6.17 6.32
C GLU A 101 14.30 -6.43 6.07
N THR A 102 14.60 -7.55 5.42
CA THR A 102 15.96 -7.89 5.02
C THR A 102 16.49 -6.96 3.94
N ASN A 103 15.63 -6.50 3.03
CA ASN A 103 15.95 -5.55 1.96
C ASN A 103 14.67 -5.03 1.30
N MET A 104 14.81 -3.96 0.52
CA MET A 104 13.69 -3.31 -0.18
C MET A 104 12.97 -4.24 -1.18
N GLN A 105 13.68 -5.18 -1.80
CA GLN A 105 13.06 -6.10 -2.75
C GLN A 105 12.13 -7.11 -2.05
N ALA A 106 12.47 -7.54 -0.84
CA ALA A 106 11.60 -8.41 -0.03
C ALA A 106 10.27 -7.69 0.28
N GLY A 107 10.34 -6.45 0.74
CA GLY A 107 9.15 -5.61 0.97
C GLY A 107 8.31 -5.43 -0.29
N ARG A 108 8.94 -5.14 -1.45
CA ARG A 108 8.22 -5.04 -2.73
C ARG A 108 7.49 -6.31 -3.12
N ASN A 109 8.17 -7.44 -3.05
CA ASN A 109 7.58 -8.73 -3.37
C ASN A 109 6.38 -9.04 -2.48
N PHE A 110 6.49 -8.70 -1.19
CA PHE A 110 5.40 -8.87 -0.24
C PHE A 110 4.19 -7.99 -0.59
N VAL A 111 4.40 -6.70 -0.78
CA VAL A 111 3.34 -5.72 -1.11
C VAL A 111 2.61 -6.09 -2.40
N ILE A 112 3.35 -6.51 -3.44
CA ILE A 112 2.78 -6.97 -4.70
C ILE A 112 1.98 -8.26 -4.49
N LYS A 113 2.55 -9.26 -3.81
CA LYS A 113 1.89 -10.54 -3.50
C LYS A 113 0.59 -10.33 -2.73
N LYS A 114 0.58 -9.38 -1.80
CA LYS A 114 -0.59 -9.05 -0.97
C LYS A 114 -1.56 -8.06 -1.63
N LYS A 115 -1.26 -7.59 -2.86
CA LYS A 115 -2.08 -6.64 -3.62
C LYS A 115 -2.34 -5.32 -2.87
N MET A 116 -1.35 -4.87 -2.10
CA MET A 116 -1.45 -3.61 -1.36
C MET A 116 -1.35 -2.44 -2.33
N THR A 117 -2.43 -1.66 -2.47
CA THR A 117 -2.59 -0.59 -3.46
C THR A 117 -2.52 0.80 -2.83
N TRP A 118 -1.70 0.96 -1.81
CA TRP A 118 -1.38 2.23 -1.15
C TRP A 118 0.13 2.44 -1.05
N PRO A 119 0.60 3.71 -0.90
CA PRO A 119 2.01 4.01 -0.80
C PRO A 119 2.63 3.41 0.46
N ILE A 120 3.85 2.88 0.32
CA ILE A 120 4.60 2.24 1.41
C ILE A 120 5.93 2.95 1.61
N LEU A 121 6.17 3.39 2.82
CA LEU A 121 7.48 3.85 3.30
C LEU A 121 8.29 2.65 3.80
N PHE A 122 9.59 2.69 3.59
CA PHE A 122 10.49 1.60 3.96
C PHE A 122 11.48 2.05 5.03
N ASP A 123 11.42 1.43 6.20
CA ASP A 123 12.32 1.73 7.32
C ASP A 123 13.51 0.76 7.37
N VAL A 124 14.43 0.94 6.43
CA VAL A 124 15.63 0.10 6.28
C VAL A 124 16.60 0.18 7.46
N THR A 125 16.59 1.30 8.18
CA THR A 125 17.54 1.57 9.27
C THR A 125 16.96 1.39 10.65
N SER A 126 15.71 0.94 10.74
CA SER A 126 14.93 0.90 11.99
C SER A 126 14.86 2.27 12.69
N ALA A 127 14.87 3.34 11.90
CA ALA A 127 14.83 4.72 12.42
C ALA A 127 13.54 5.04 13.18
N THR A 128 12.46 4.28 12.89
CA THR A 128 11.18 4.41 13.57
C THR A 128 11.03 3.49 14.79
N ARG A 129 12.07 2.71 15.13
CA ARG A 129 12.06 1.84 16.31
C ARG A 129 11.78 2.68 17.57
N GLY A 130 10.80 2.26 18.35
CA GLY A 130 10.34 2.98 19.54
C GLY A 130 9.32 4.10 19.29
N ILE A 131 9.17 4.61 18.05
CA ILE A 131 8.11 5.56 17.71
C ILE A 131 6.75 4.86 17.68
N PHE A 132 6.70 3.73 16.99
CA PHE A 132 5.47 2.93 16.86
C PHE A 132 5.22 1.98 18.03
N GLY A 133 6.13 1.91 18.99
CA GLY A 133 6.07 0.97 20.11
C GLY A 133 7.09 -0.16 19.96
N MET A 134 6.89 -1.25 20.71
CA MET A 134 7.86 -2.36 20.80
C MET A 134 7.57 -3.53 19.84
N GLY A 135 6.67 -3.35 18.87
CA GLY A 135 6.33 -4.42 17.93
C GLY A 135 5.30 -4.02 16.90
N VAL A 136 5.01 -4.94 15.99
CA VAL A 136 4.00 -4.82 14.93
C VAL A 136 2.97 -5.96 15.08
N PRO A 137 1.73 -5.79 14.58
CA PRO A 137 1.21 -4.62 13.86
C PRO A 137 0.86 -3.45 14.77
N VAL A 138 0.93 -2.25 14.19
CA VAL A 138 0.45 -1.03 14.83
C VAL A 138 -0.27 -0.19 13.77
N THR A 139 -1.42 0.37 14.13
CA THR A 139 -2.17 1.27 13.25
C THR A 139 -2.34 2.62 13.89
N TRP A 140 -1.90 3.69 13.22
CA TRP A 140 -2.07 5.06 13.67
C TRP A 140 -3.06 5.80 12.81
N PHE A 141 -3.86 6.65 13.46
CA PHE A 141 -4.84 7.51 12.82
C PHE A 141 -4.37 8.96 12.96
N ILE A 142 -4.09 9.59 11.82
CA ILE A 142 -3.50 10.93 11.75
C ILE A 142 -4.54 11.88 11.13
N ASP A 143 -4.82 12.99 11.82
CA ASP A 143 -5.76 14.02 11.35
C ASP A 143 -5.14 14.95 10.30
N ALA A 144 -5.96 15.88 9.79
CA ALA A 144 -5.53 16.85 8.76
C ALA A 144 -4.39 17.77 9.22
N GLN A 145 -4.23 17.97 10.54
CA GLN A 145 -3.15 18.76 11.13
C GLN A 145 -1.85 17.96 11.32
N GLY A 146 -1.90 16.65 11.12
CA GLY A 146 -0.78 15.73 11.31
C GLY A 146 -0.65 15.23 12.75
N LYS A 147 -1.69 15.41 13.56
CA LYS A 147 -1.74 14.89 14.93
C LYS A 147 -2.18 13.44 14.90
N VAL A 148 -1.48 12.58 15.63
CA VAL A 148 -1.92 11.21 15.90
C VAL A 148 -3.08 11.27 16.89
N VAL A 149 -4.30 11.00 16.42
CA VAL A 149 -5.53 11.08 17.20
C VAL A 149 -5.92 9.74 17.85
N TYR A 150 -5.40 8.64 17.33
CA TYR A 150 -5.56 7.30 17.92
C TYR A 150 -4.43 6.37 17.48
N LYS A 151 -4.13 5.39 18.33
CA LYS A 151 -3.16 4.31 18.08
C LYS A 151 -3.79 2.99 18.47
N GLN A 152 -3.97 2.12 17.51
CA GLN A 152 -4.29 0.72 17.75
C GLN A 152 -2.97 -0.06 17.82
N ILE A 153 -2.71 -0.68 18.96
CA ILE A 153 -1.56 -1.56 19.14
C ILE A 153 -2.06 -3.00 19.05
N GLY A 154 -1.38 -3.80 18.22
CA GLY A 154 -1.79 -5.16 17.90
C GLY A 154 -2.79 -5.23 16.76
N LEU A 155 -3.20 -6.44 16.46
CA LEU A 155 -4.01 -6.85 15.32
C LEU A 155 -5.35 -6.11 15.21
N ILE A 156 -5.65 -5.56 14.04
CA ILE A 156 -7.01 -5.20 13.63
C ILE A 156 -7.75 -6.51 13.28
N LYS A 157 -8.78 -6.85 14.04
CA LYS A 157 -9.46 -8.15 13.99
C LYS A 157 -10.53 -8.25 12.91
N SER A 158 -11.01 -7.12 12.39
CA SER A 158 -12.07 -7.10 11.38
C SER A 158 -12.13 -5.77 10.63
N THR A 159 -12.68 -5.81 9.41
CA THR A 159 -13.00 -4.62 8.62
C THR A 159 -13.98 -3.71 9.36
N SER A 160 -14.92 -4.26 10.14
CA SER A 160 -15.87 -3.49 10.95
C SER A 160 -15.15 -2.66 12.01
N GLN A 161 -14.23 -3.27 12.76
CA GLN A 161 -13.40 -2.56 13.75
C GLN A 161 -12.64 -1.40 13.08
N LEU A 162 -11.94 -1.65 11.98
CA LEU A 162 -11.17 -0.63 11.28
C LEU A 162 -12.05 0.53 10.81
N LYS A 163 -13.24 0.23 10.27
CA LYS A 163 -14.24 1.24 9.87
C LYS A 163 -14.74 2.09 11.04
N GLU A 164 -15.05 1.46 12.16
CA GLU A 164 -15.47 2.15 13.37
C GLU A 164 -14.39 3.11 13.88
N GLU A 165 -13.13 2.67 13.89
CA GLU A 165 -11.99 3.48 14.29
C GLU A 165 -11.77 4.67 13.34
N VAL A 166 -11.83 4.46 12.02
CA VAL A 166 -11.77 5.54 11.01
C VAL A 166 -12.89 6.56 11.25
N THR A 167 -14.14 6.10 11.41
CA THR A 167 -15.28 6.96 11.63
C THR A 167 -15.15 7.73 12.94
N LYS A 168 -14.74 7.07 14.02
CA LYS A 168 -14.64 7.65 15.35
C LYS A 168 -13.52 8.67 15.45
N TYR A 169 -12.34 8.35 14.94
CA TYR A 169 -11.13 9.14 15.19
C TYR A 169 -10.79 10.10 14.05
N LEU A 170 -11.03 9.74 12.80
CA LEU A 170 -10.80 10.61 11.65
C LEU A 170 -12.05 11.39 11.22
N LYS A 171 -13.22 11.10 11.82
CA LYS A 171 -14.51 11.76 11.50
C LYS A 171 -14.94 11.58 10.03
N ILE A 172 -14.55 10.47 9.42
CA ILE A 172 -14.93 10.11 8.06
C ILE A 172 -16.10 9.13 8.08
N LYS A 173 -17.16 9.45 7.35
CA LYS A 173 -18.29 8.55 7.15
C LYS A 173 -17.96 7.56 6.03
N LEU A 174 -17.86 6.29 6.39
CA LEU A 174 -17.60 5.17 5.48
C LEU A 174 -18.88 4.50 5.00
#